data_7c32a3a8ae89b14e3fa846978e71609e
#
_entry.id   7c32a3a8ae89b14e3fa846978e71609e
#
_cell.length_a   1.000
_cell.length_b   1.000
_cell.length_c   1.000
_cell.angle_alpha   90.00
_cell.angle_beta   90.00
_cell.angle_gamma   90.00
#
_symmetry.space_group_name_H-M   'P 1'
#
loop_
_entity.id
_entity.type
_entity.pdbx_description
1 polymer ?
#
loop_
_entity_poly.entity_id
_entity_poly.type
_entity_poly.pdbx_seq_one_letter_code
_entity_poly.pdbx_strand_id
1 'polypeptide(L)'
;MKVKEIMSAPVVAVKPTDTVAHAKNLMLRKKVKRLVVMERGRAVGLLTLDDIVTRLRAESPAWRLRTLDNVLVSRVMSRDVQTVSPETDVNKAVTVMLDRDIGSLVVVEGERVVGILTKTDVVRYFSRDLETKFKVKELMSKDVVRVSRHHSVAHIVELMQEYRVRSVVVTEGERPVGMILERDLAFAQLEHPEKGVREREVRYTRKVERGGRPRARYVKYVALLTADDIMRRDIVTIGPEEDAAQAAGLMIRSGMSGVPVVEGDRLVGIVTKTDIIKGIRRLASK
;
A
#
# COMPACT_ATOMS: atom_id res chain seq x y z
N MET A 1 21.15 16.46 -8.18
CA MET A 1 21.27 15.21 -7.40
C MET A 1 21.05 14.02 -8.32
N LYS A 2 21.84 12.98 -8.14
CA LYS A 2 21.79 11.76 -8.97
C LYS A 2 21.03 10.64 -8.27
N VAL A 3 20.41 9.74 -9.06
CA VAL A 3 19.66 8.58 -8.56
C VAL A 3 20.50 7.71 -7.61
N LYS A 4 21.77 7.49 -7.91
CA LYS A 4 22.69 6.70 -7.06
C LYS A 4 22.83 7.20 -5.62
N GLU A 5 22.58 8.49 -5.39
CA GLU A 5 22.71 9.13 -4.07
C GLU A 5 21.54 8.81 -3.13
N ILE A 6 20.37 8.42 -3.70
CA ILE A 6 19.15 8.17 -2.92
C ILE A 6 18.52 6.80 -3.17
N MET A 7 18.97 6.04 -4.17
CA MET A 7 18.43 4.70 -4.46
C MET A 7 18.67 3.72 -3.31
N SER A 8 17.85 2.70 -3.22
CA SER A 8 18.07 1.56 -2.34
C SER A 8 18.94 0.50 -3.04
N ALA A 9 20.04 0.10 -2.40
CA ALA A 9 20.93 -0.96 -2.86
C ALA A 9 21.46 -1.76 -1.66
N PRO A 10 21.74 -3.07 -1.79
CA PRO A 10 21.42 -3.91 -2.95
C PRO A 10 19.93 -4.17 -3.09
N VAL A 11 19.46 -4.54 -4.28
CA VAL A 11 18.07 -4.93 -4.51
C VAL A 11 17.75 -6.26 -3.84
N VAL A 12 16.52 -6.39 -3.36
CA VAL A 12 15.99 -7.70 -2.97
C VAL A 12 15.31 -8.31 -4.19
N ALA A 13 15.76 -9.50 -4.58
CA ALA A 13 15.34 -10.12 -5.83
C ALA A 13 14.78 -11.53 -5.63
N VAL A 14 13.96 -11.95 -6.60
CA VAL A 14 13.43 -13.33 -6.75
C VAL A 14 13.55 -13.75 -8.21
N LYS A 15 13.40 -15.05 -8.48
CA LYS A 15 13.36 -15.61 -9.84
C LYS A 15 11.92 -15.71 -10.35
N PRO A 16 11.69 -15.72 -11.68
CA PRO A 16 10.36 -15.98 -12.25
C PRO A 16 9.75 -17.32 -11.81
N THR A 17 10.63 -18.31 -11.52
CA THR A 17 10.27 -19.67 -11.09
C THR A 17 10.04 -19.82 -9.59
N ASP A 18 10.32 -18.78 -8.78
CA ASP A 18 10.02 -18.80 -7.36
C ASP A 18 8.50 -18.73 -7.15
N THR A 19 8.03 -19.20 -5.98
CA THR A 19 6.61 -19.13 -5.64
C THR A 19 6.23 -17.78 -5.06
N VAL A 20 4.96 -17.41 -5.20
CA VAL A 20 4.41 -16.18 -4.61
C VAL A 20 4.51 -16.22 -3.09
N ALA A 21 4.34 -17.40 -2.46
CA ALA A 21 4.53 -17.56 -1.02
C ALA A 21 5.96 -17.24 -0.60
N HIS A 22 6.97 -17.75 -1.34
CA HIS A 22 8.37 -17.40 -1.09
C HIS A 22 8.61 -15.89 -1.20
N ALA A 23 8.11 -15.27 -2.28
CA ALA A 23 8.25 -13.83 -2.51
C ALA A 23 7.60 -13.00 -1.39
N LYS A 24 6.37 -13.35 -0.97
CA LYS A 24 5.66 -12.72 0.16
C LYS A 24 6.49 -12.80 1.45
N ASN A 25 6.99 -14.00 1.78
CA ASN A 25 7.80 -14.22 2.98
C ASN A 25 9.11 -13.42 2.93
N LEU A 26 9.71 -13.29 1.74
CA LEU A 26 10.93 -12.49 1.54
C LEU A 26 10.63 -10.99 1.74
N MET A 27 9.50 -10.48 1.21
CA MET A 27 9.06 -9.10 1.44
C MET A 27 8.89 -8.81 2.93
N LEU A 28 8.27 -9.71 3.68
CA LEU A 28 8.06 -9.57 5.13
C LEU A 28 9.40 -9.56 5.89
N ARG A 29 10.26 -10.55 5.65
CA ARG A 29 11.58 -10.66 6.32
C ARG A 29 12.48 -9.47 6.04
N LYS A 30 12.50 -8.98 4.79
CA LYS A 30 13.34 -7.85 4.37
C LYS A 30 12.66 -6.50 4.57
N LYS A 31 11.41 -6.48 5.05
CA LYS A 31 10.60 -5.26 5.25
C LYS A 31 10.49 -4.40 3.99
N VAL A 32 10.45 -5.03 2.82
CA VAL A 32 10.29 -4.38 1.52
C VAL A 32 8.90 -4.66 0.94
N LYS A 33 8.39 -3.73 0.12
CA LYS A 33 7.05 -3.83 -0.50
C LYS A 33 7.10 -4.30 -1.95
N ARG A 34 8.29 -4.48 -2.51
CA ARG A 34 8.50 -4.91 -3.90
C ARG A 34 9.83 -5.62 -4.05
N LEU A 35 9.86 -6.53 -5.00
CA LEU A 35 11.02 -7.33 -5.35
C LEU A 35 11.33 -7.15 -6.83
N VAL A 36 12.60 -7.09 -7.18
CA VAL A 36 13.02 -7.17 -8.58
C VAL A 36 12.99 -8.64 -8.99
N VAL A 37 12.32 -8.96 -10.09
CA VAL A 37 12.35 -10.32 -10.64
C VAL A 37 13.51 -10.40 -11.60
N MET A 38 14.45 -11.28 -11.30
CA MET A 38 15.72 -11.39 -12.05
C MET A 38 15.85 -12.76 -12.72
N GLU A 39 16.30 -12.74 -13.97
CA GLU A 39 16.69 -13.94 -14.72
C GLU A 39 18.01 -13.67 -15.42
N ARG A 40 18.98 -14.58 -15.26
CA ARG A 40 20.32 -14.48 -15.88
C ARG A 40 21.01 -13.12 -15.68
N GLY A 41 20.84 -12.53 -14.48
CA GLY A 41 21.45 -11.24 -14.10
C GLY A 41 20.69 -9.99 -14.57
N ARG A 42 19.62 -10.13 -15.34
CA ARG A 42 18.79 -9.03 -15.86
C ARG A 42 17.47 -8.91 -15.10
N ALA A 43 16.93 -7.71 -14.97
CA ALA A 43 15.59 -7.50 -14.46
C ALA A 43 14.56 -7.85 -15.55
N VAL A 44 13.73 -8.86 -15.29
CA VAL A 44 12.68 -9.32 -16.21
C VAL A 44 11.26 -8.96 -15.70
N GLY A 45 11.16 -8.43 -14.48
CA GLY A 45 9.90 -8.04 -13.90
C GLY A 45 10.06 -7.33 -12.57
N LEU A 46 8.96 -6.80 -12.08
CA LEU A 46 8.77 -6.32 -10.72
C LEU A 46 7.58 -7.04 -10.09
N LEU A 47 7.70 -7.36 -8.81
CA LEU A 47 6.61 -7.95 -8.04
C LEU A 47 6.35 -7.08 -6.81
N THR A 48 5.11 -6.65 -6.66
CA THR A 48 4.62 -5.93 -5.47
C THR A 48 3.55 -6.74 -4.75
N LEU A 49 3.20 -6.35 -3.52
CA LEU A 49 2.05 -6.96 -2.82
C LEU A 49 0.76 -6.70 -3.59
N ASP A 50 0.63 -5.54 -4.21
CA ASP A 50 -0.54 -5.14 -5.00
C ASP A 50 -0.70 -6.04 -6.24
N ASP A 51 0.40 -6.37 -6.93
CA ASP A 51 0.39 -7.33 -8.03
C ASP A 51 -0.10 -8.70 -7.60
N ILE A 52 0.35 -9.17 -6.42
CA ILE A 52 -0.07 -10.47 -5.87
C ILE A 52 -1.59 -10.49 -5.68
N VAL A 53 -2.15 -9.45 -5.08
CA VAL A 53 -3.60 -9.38 -4.78
C VAL A 53 -4.43 -9.19 -6.05
N THR A 54 -4.06 -8.22 -6.87
CA THR A 54 -4.86 -7.84 -8.04
C THR A 54 -4.89 -8.95 -9.08
N ARG A 55 -3.74 -9.56 -9.38
CA ARG A 55 -3.67 -10.59 -10.43
C ARG A 55 -4.19 -11.95 -10.00
N LEU A 56 -4.01 -12.31 -8.73
CA LEU A 56 -4.65 -13.52 -8.19
C LEU A 56 -6.18 -13.43 -8.23
N ARG A 57 -6.76 -12.22 -8.10
CA ARG A 57 -8.20 -12.01 -8.22
C ARG A 57 -8.71 -12.14 -9.66
N ALA A 58 -7.95 -11.65 -10.62
CA ALA A 58 -8.36 -11.60 -12.04
C ALA A 58 -8.40 -12.99 -12.69
N GLU A 59 -7.57 -13.94 -12.22
CA GLU A 59 -7.38 -15.23 -12.89
C GLU A 59 -8.51 -16.24 -12.70
N SER A 60 -9.50 -16.06 -11.84
CA SER A 60 -10.69 -16.93 -11.67
C SER A 60 -11.14 -17.13 -10.21
N PRO A 61 -12.40 -17.46 -9.93
CA PRO A 61 -12.85 -17.92 -8.61
C PRO A 61 -12.07 -19.14 -8.07
N ALA A 62 -11.43 -19.90 -8.95
CA ALA A 62 -10.63 -21.09 -8.61
C ALA A 62 -9.26 -20.74 -7.95
N TRP A 63 -8.78 -19.47 -7.99
CA TRP A 63 -7.58 -19.09 -7.24
C TRP A 63 -7.73 -19.29 -5.71
N ARG A 64 -8.97 -19.25 -5.22
CA ARG A 64 -9.30 -19.49 -3.81
C ARG A 64 -8.92 -20.88 -3.31
N LEU A 65 -8.78 -21.82 -4.23
CA LEU A 65 -8.38 -23.21 -3.95
C LEU A 65 -6.88 -23.45 -4.15
N ARG A 66 -6.13 -22.48 -4.70
CA ARG A 66 -4.69 -22.60 -4.90
C ARG A 66 -3.97 -21.95 -3.73
N THR A 67 -3.15 -22.72 -3.05
CA THR A 67 -2.21 -22.16 -2.07
C THR A 67 -1.20 -21.30 -2.82
N LEU A 68 -0.75 -20.19 -2.21
CA LEU A 68 0.28 -19.29 -2.77
C LEU A 68 1.59 -20.04 -3.09
N ASP A 69 1.77 -21.22 -2.51
CA ASP A 69 2.90 -22.12 -2.73
C ASP A 69 2.93 -22.70 -4.15
N ASN A 70 1.78 -22.74 -4.83
CA ASN A 70 1.66 -23.30 -6.18
C ASN A 70 1.60 -22.24 -7.30
N VAL A 71 1.67 -20.95 -6.95
CA VAL A 71 1.63 -19.86 -7.92
C VAL A 71 3.05 -19.32 -8.13
N LEU A 72 3.52 -19.34 -9.39
CA LEU A 72 4.84 -18.80 -9.74
C LEU A 72 4.82 -17.27 -9.83
N VAL A 73 5.93 -16.64 -9.46
CA VAL A 73 6.16 -15.19 -9.58
C VAL A 73 5.92 -14.71 -11.01
N SER A 74 6.35 -15.49 -12.02
CA SER A 74 6.16 -15.17 -13.44
C SER A 74 4.71 -14.95 -13.88
N ARG A 75 3.73 -15.47 -13.13
CA ARG A 75 2.29 -15.30 -13.42
C ARG A 75 1.74 -13.98 -12.89
N VAL A 76 2.33 -13.46 -11.81
CA VAL A 76 1.81 -12.29 -11.09
C VAL A 76 2.70 -11.06 -11.20
N MET A 77 3.95 -11.19 -11.67
CA MET A 77 4.87 -10.07 -11.84
C MET A 77 4.42 -9.10 -12.94
N SER A 78 4.73 -7.83 -12.81
CA SER A 78 4.70 -6.85 -13.90
C SER A 78 5.94 -7.00 -14.75
N ARG A 79 5.76 -7.13 -16.10
CA ARG A 79 6.87 -7.33 -17.05
C ARG A 79 7.41 -6.02 -17.64
N ASP A 80 6.61 -4.95 -17.60
CA ASP A 80 7.03 -3.61 -18.05
C ASP A 80 7.93 -2.96 -17.00
N VAL A 81 9.20 -3.34 -17.01
CA VAL A 81 10.22 -2.81 -16.08
C VAL A 81 10.78 -1.51 -16.63
N GLN A 82 10.46 -0.41 -15.96
CA GLN A 82 11.06 0.88 -16.29
C GLN A 82 12.41 1.01 -15.58
N THR A 83 13.45 1.37 -16.34
CA THR A 83 14.81 1.47 -15.86
C THR A 83 15.36 2.89 -15.96
N VAL A 84 16.34 3.20 -15.12
CA VAL A 84 17.14 4.45 -15.18
C VAL A 84 18.60 4.15 -14.87
N SER A 85 19.50 5.01 -15.36
CA SER A 85 20.91 4.96 -14.97
C SER A 85 21.13 5.53 -13.57
N PRO A 86 22.13 5.06 -12.81
CA PRO A 86 22.54 5.67 -11.53
C PRO A 86 22.93 7.14 -11.68
N GLU A 87 23.39 7.56 -12.86
CA GLU A 87 23.76 8.95 -13.16
C GLU A 87 22.57 9.84 -13.58
N THR A 88 21.36 9.27 -13.70
CA THR A 88 20.16 10.05 -14.02
C THR A 88 19.88 11.06 -12.90
N ASP A 89 19.46 12.26 -13.29
CA ASP A 89 18.99 13.27 -12.33
C ASP A 89 17.68 12.82 -11.67
N VAL A 90 17.54 13.04 -10.36
CA VAL A 90 16.34 12.64 -9.58
C VAL A 90 15.08 13.26 -10.15
N ASN A 91 15.11 14.51 -10.63
CA ASN A 91 13.93 15.16 -11.21
C ASN A 91 13.47 14.47 -12.50
N LYS A 92 14.41 14.00 -13.34
CA LYS A 92 14.07 13.20 -14.53
C LYS A 92 13.45 11.86 -14.12
N ALA A 93 14.01 11.19 -13.13
CA ALA A 93 13.44 9.93 -12.61
C ALA A 93 12.04 10.13 -12.01
N VAL A 94 11.83 11.22 -11.27
CA VAL A 94 10.53 11.63 -10.72
C VAL A 94 9.52 11.88 -11.84
N THR A 95 9.92 12.57 -12.90
CA THR A 95 9.05 12.82 -14.07
C THR A 95 8.59 11.51 -14.69
N VAL A 96 9.50 10.54 -14.92
CA VAL A 96 9.14 9.20 -15.42
C VAL A 96 8.14 8.49 -14.49
N MET A 97 8.36 8.56 -13.16
CA MET A 97 7.43 7.94 -12.19
C MET A 97 6.03 8.55 -12.26
N LEU A 98 5.93 9.87 -12.47
CA LEU A 98 4.64 10.57 -12.53
C LEU A 98 3.93 10.34 -13.87
N ASP A 99 4.64 10.46 -14.98
CA ASP A 99 4.06 10.35 -16.33
C ASP A 99 3.59 8.93 -16.65
N ARG A 100 4.25 7.91 -16.06
CA ARG A 100 3.85 6.50 -16.20
C ARG A 100 3.03 5.96 -15.03
N ASP A 101 2.69 6.81 -14.06
CA ASP A 101 2.01 6.43 -12.80
C ASP A 101 2.62 5.19 -12.11
N ILE A 102 3.94 5.11 -12.06
CA ILE A 102 4.65 4.02 -11.43
C ILE A 102 5.28 4.42 -10.09
N GLY A 103 5.46 3.46 -9.21
CA GLY A 103 5.99 3.69 -7.86
C GLY A 103 7.48 3.40 -7.70
N SER A 104 8.16 2.94 -8.76
CA SER A 104 9.60 2.61 -8.71
C SER A 104 10.22 2.47 -10.09
N LEU A 105 11.54 2.65 -10.13
CA LEU A 105 12.39 2.45 -11.29
C LEU A 105 13.53 1.51 -10.88
N VAL A 106 13.84 0.52 -11.72
CA VAL A 106 15.03 -0.31 -11.52
C VAL A 106 16.24 0.46 -12.00
N VAL A 107 17.29 0.52 -11.17
CA VAL A 107 18.52 1.24 -11.52
C VAL A 107 19.50 0.26 -12.13
N VAL A 108 19.92 0.55 -13.36
CA VAL A 108 20.81 -0.32 -14.13
C VAL A 108 22.06 0.43 -14.61
N GLU A 109 23.18 -0.25 -14.56
CA GLU A 109 24.45 0.18 -15.16
C GLU A 109 24.79 -0.80 -16.27
N GLY A 110 24.61 -0.36 -17.53
CA GLY A 110 24.53 -1.28 -18.65
C GLY A 110 23.36 -2.25 -18.49
N GLU A 111 23.65 -3.55 -18.46
CA GLU A 111 22.64 -4.60 -18.22
C GLU A 111 22.51 -5.01 -16.74
N ARG A 112 23.44 -4.57 -15.90
CA ARG A 112 23.51 -4.97 -14.49
C ARG A 112 22.56 -4.15 -13.63
N VAL A 113 21.72 -4.81 -12.87
CA VAL A 113 20.89 -4.17 -11.84
C VAL A 113 21.79 -3.77 -10.66
N VAL A 114 21.82 -2.46 -10.34
CA VAL A 114 22.62 -1.91 -9.26
C VAL A 114 21.79 -1.35 -8.11
N GLY A 115 20.48 -1.10 -8.32
CA GLY A 115 19.61 -0.56 -7.29
C GLY A 115 18.16 -0.50 -7.72
N ILE A 116 17.35 0.06 -6.86
CA ILE A 116 15.94 0.42 -7.12
C ILE A 116 15.67 1.80 -6.52
N LEU A 117 15.04 2.68 -7.29
CA LEU A 117 14.54 3.97 -6.82
C LEU A 117 13.03 3.88 -6.64
N THR A 118 12.53 4.25 -5.47
CA THR A 118 11.11 4.23 -5.15
C THR A 118 10.58 5.61 -4.77
N LYS A 119 9.25 5.82 -4.85
CA LYS A 119 8.59 7.02 -4.30
C LYS A 119 8.98 7.26 -2.82
N THR A 120 9.26 6.18 -2.06
CA THR A 120 9.68 6.28 -0.66
C THR A 120 11.08 6.88 -0.51
N ASP A 121 12.01 6.53 -1.40
CA ASP A 121 13.38 7.07 -1.37
C ASP A 121 13.38 8.56 -1.71
N VAL A 122 12.59 8.95 -2.71
CA VAL A 122 12.39 10.35 -3.11
C VAL A 122 11.77 11.17 -1.96
N VAL A 123 10.71 10.63 -1.32
CA VAL A 123 10.06 11.31 -0.17
C VAL A 123 10.99 11.40 1.03
N ARG A 124 11.82 10.38 1.27
CA ARG A 124 12.86 10.43 2.33
C ARG A 124 13.88 11.52 2.06
N TYR A 125 14.28 11.71 0.82
CA TYR A 125 15.12 12.82 0.44
C TYR A 125 14.43 14.17 0.69
N PHE A 126 13.20 14.33 0.21
CA PHE A 126 12.43 15.57 0.43
C PHE A 126 12.32 15.94 1.92
N SER A 127 12.11 14.94 2.79
CA SER A 127 11.96 15.17 4.23
C SER A 127 13.24 15.66 4.93
N ARG A 128 14.40 15.59 4.26
CA ARG A 128 15.69 15.98 4.84
C ARG A 128 16.25 17.26 4.24
N ASP A 129 16.08 17.42 2.93
CA ASP A 129 16.85 18.38 2.14
C ASP A 129 16.00 19.52 1.56
N LEU A 130 14.67 19.43 1.63
CA LEU A 130 13.75 20.39 1.02
C LEU A 130 12.79 21.05 2.02
N GLU A 131 13.21 21.22 3.28
CA GLU A 131 12.43 21.95 4.27
C GLU A 131 12.04 23.37 3.78
N THR A 132 10.87 23.81 4.23
CA THR A 132 10.33 25.17 3.97
C THR A 132 10.01 25.53 2.51
N LYS A 133 10.08 24.60 1.58
CA LYS A 133 9.76 24.86 0.17
C LYS A 133 8.27 24.92 -0.13
N PHE A 134 7.47 24.14 0.62
CA PHE A 134 6.02 24.08 0.46
C PHE A 134 5.33 23.92 1.81
N LYS A 135 4.16 24.55 1.96
CA LYS A 135 3.19 24.19 2.99
C LYS A 135 2.35 23.00 2.53
N VAL A 136 1.84 22.23 3.49
CA VAL A 136 0.99 21.06 3.20
C VAL A 136 -0.20 21.43 2.31
N LYS A 137 -0.87 22.56 2.55
CA LYS A 137 -2.01 23.06 1.77
C LYS A 137 -1.73 23.27 0.29
N GLU A 138 -0.46 23.52 -0.09
CA GLU A 138 -0.05 23.74 -1.48
C GLU A 138 0.10 22.44 -2.27
N LEU A 139 0.24 21.30 -1.56
CA LEU A 139 0.44 19.98 -2.15
C LEU A 139 -0.72 19.04 -1.90
N MET A 140 -1.49 19.19 -0.80
CA MET A 140 -2.57 18.29 -0.43
C MET A 140 -3.67 18.20 -1.47
N SER A 141 -4.33 17.06 -1.55
CA SER A 141 -5.59 16.88 -2.22
C SER A 141 -6.74 17.16 -1.25
N LYS A 142 -7.72 17.98 -1.67
CA LYS A 142 -8.91 18.30 -0.85
C LYS A 142 -9.99 17.23 -0.97
N ASP A 143 -10.06 16.56 -2.13
CA ASP A 143 -10.99 15.46 -2.37
C ASP A 143 -10.46 14.19 -1.72
N VAL A 144 -10.88 13.94 -0.49
CA VAL A 144 -10.47 12.77 0.29
C VAL A 144 -11.54 11.69 0.20
N VAL A 145 -11.17 10.52 -0.28
CA VAL A 145 -12.03 9.33 -0.20
C VAL A 145 -12.10 8.90 1.26
N ARG A 146 -13.29 8.98 1.85
CA ARG A 146 -13.56 8.68 3.25
C ARG A 146 -14.64 7.63 3.40
N VAL A 147 -14.53 6.83 4.44
CA VAL A 147 -15.48 5.77 4.79
C VAL A 147 -15.77 5.80 6.28
N SER A 148 -16.93 5.29 6.70
CA SER A 148 -17.22 5.06 8.12
C SER A 148 -16.64 3.72 8.57
N ARG A 149 -16.52 3.51 9.89
CA ARG A 149 -16.09 2.25 10.49
C ARG A 149 -16.89 1.02 10.03
N HIS A 150 -18.17 1.23 9.68
CA HIS A 150 -19.10 0.15 9.37
C HIS A 150 -19.13 -0.23 7.88
N HIS A 151 -18.45 0.51 7.02
CA HIS A 151 -18.36 0.14 5.60
C HIS A 151 -17.65 -1.20 5.46
N SER A 152 -18.20 -2.06 4.58
CA SER A 152 -17.61 -3.38 4.31
C SER A 152 -16.28 -3.24 3.56
N VAL A 153 -15.40 -4.21 3.77
CA VAL A 153 -14.11 -4.29 3.04
C VAL A 153 -14.34 -4.34 1.52
N ALA A 154 -15.41 -5.01 1.06
CA ALA A 154 -15.76 -5.06 -0.36
C ALA A 154 -16.03 -3.67 -0.93
N HIS A 155 -16.86 -2.86 -0.24
CA HIS A 155 -17.15 -1.48 -0.64
C HIS A 155 -15.89 -0.59 -0.63
N ILE A 156 -15.02 -0.76 0.34
CA ILE A 156 -13.74 -0.01 0.40
C ILE A 156 -12.87 -0.31 -0.83
N VAL A 157 -12.83 -1.57 -1.24
CA VAL A 157 -12.10 -1.98 -2.44
C VAL A 157 -12.70 -1.35 -3.71
N GLU A 158 -14.02 -1.32 -3.83
CA GLU A 158 -14.72 -0.67 -4.93
C GLU A 158 -14.38 0.82 -5.01
N LEU A 159 -14.46 1.54 -3.86
CA LEU A 159 -14.08 2.95 -3.79
C LEU A 159 -12.63 3.20 -4.18
N MET A 160 -11.69 2.37 -3.69
CA MET A 160 -10.28 2.51 -4.05
C MET A 160 -10.05 2.33 -5.56
N GLN A 161 -10.79 1.43 -6.21
CA GLN A 161 -10.70 1.20 -7.65
C GLN A 161 -11.34 2.33 -8.45
N GLU A 162 -12.54 2.76 -8.07
CA GLU A 162 -13.29 3.83 -8.71
C GLU A 162 -12.50 5.15 -8.71
N TYR A 163 -12.03 5.55 -7.52
CA TYR A 163 -11.28 6.80 -7.35
C TYR A 163 -9.77 6.67 -7.59
N ARG A 164 -9.28 5.47 -7.95
CA ARG A 164 -7.86 5.16 -8.20
C ARG A 164 -6.95 5.59 -7.07
N VAL A 165 -7.41 5.41 -5.81
CA VAL A 165 -6.65 5.74 -4.61
C VAL A 165 -6.09 4.48 -3.94
N ARG A 166 -4.93 4.61 -3.29
CA ARG A 166 -4.24 3.52 -2.57
C ARG A 166 -4.42 3.57 -1.06
N SER A 167 -5.25 4.48 -0.59
CA SER A 167 -5.62 4.62 0.81
C SER A 167 -6.92 5.36 0.95
N VAL A 168 -7.70 5.01 1.96
CA VAL A 168 -8.91 5.72 2.37
C VAL A 168 -8.81 6.12 3.83
N VAL A 169 -9.41 7.25 4.18
CA VAL A 169 -9.48 7.72 5.57
C VAL A 169 -10.79 7.23 6.18
N VAL A 170 -10.71 6.63 7.37
CA VAL A 170 -11.89 6.24 8.14
C VAL A 170 -12.26 7.41 9.05
N THR A 171 -13.50 7.85 8.98
CA THR A 171 -13.98 9.02 9.75
C THR A 171 -15.18 8.68 10.63
N GLU A 172 -15.28 9.38 11.76
CA GLU A 172 -16.51 9.54 12.55
C GLU A 172 -16.99 10.99 12.43
N GLY A 173 -18.06 11.20 11.68
CA GLY A 173 -18.39 12.54 11.22
C GLY A 173 -17.28 13.12 10.35
N GLU A 174 -16.71 14.25 10.76
CA GLU A 174 -15.59 14.89 10.06
C GLU A 174 -14.20 14.53 10.66
N ARG A 175 -14.17 13.84 11.80
CA ARG A 175 -12.93 13.48 12.49
C ARG A 175 -12.32 12.20 11.91
N PRO A 176 -11.06 12.22 11.48
CA PRO A 176 -10.37 11.00 11.05
C PRO A 176 -10.04 10.13 12.28
N VAL A 177 -10.43 8.86 12.24
CA VAL A 177 -10.23 7.89 13.32
C VAL A 177 -9.40 6.69 12.90
N GLY A 178 -9.13 6.56 11.62
CA GLY A 178 -8.33 5.46 11.08
C GLY A 178 -7.95 5.69 9.63
N MET A 179 -7.12 4.79 9.13
CA MET A 179 -6.71 4.77 7.73
C MET A 179 -6.57 3.33 7.23
N ILE A 180 -7.04 3.07 6.03
CA ILE A 180 -6.90 1.76 5.38
C ILE A 180 -6.02 1.96 4.15
N LEU A 181 -4.97 1.16 4.05
CA LEU A 181 -4.06 1.14 2.92
C LEU A 181 -4.36 -0.09 2.05
N GLU A 182 -4.14 0.00 0.76
CA GLU A 182 -4.29 -1.12 -0.20
C GLU A 182 -3.62 -2.41 0.29
N ARG A 183 -2.45 -2.31 0.92
CA ARG A 183 -1.75 -3.46 1.51
C ARG A 183 -2.50 -4.12 2.68
N ASP A 184 -3.24 -3.33 3.47
CA ASP A 184 -3.98 -3.86 4.63
C ASP A 184 -5.17 -4.70 4.13
N LEU A 185 -5.79 -4.28 3.03
CA LEU A 185 -6.77 -5.08 2.28
C LEU A 185 -6.16 -6.36 1.72
N ALA A 186 -4.93 -6.28 1.19
CA ALA A 186 -4.20 -7.41 0.68
C ALA A 186 -4.00 -8.50 1.75
N PHE A 187 -3.58 -8.11 2.95
CA PHE A 187 -3.39 -9.04 4.07
C PHE A 187 -4.72 -9.60 4.58
N ALA A 188 -5.74 -8.76 4.76
CA ALA A 188 -7.06 -9.21 5.20
C ALA A 188 -7.66 -10.27 4.25
N GLN A 189 -7.41 -10.16 2.95
CA GLN A 189 -7.89 -11.11 1.95
C GLN A 189 -7.06 -12.39 1.86
N LEU A 190 -5.75 -12.33 2.16
CA LEU A 190 -4.87 -13.51 2.19
C LEU A 190 -5.10 -14.35 3.44
N GLU A 191 -5.47 -13.72 4.55
CA GLU A 191 -5.77 -14.42 5.81
C GLU A 191 -7.21 -14.98 5.85
N HIS A 192 -8.12 -14.34 5.11
CA HIS A 192 -9.53 -14.74 5.02
C HIS A 192 -9.96 -14.83 3.54
N PRO A 193 -9.59 -15.88 2.83
CA PRO A 193 -9.86 -16.04 1.39
C PRO A 193 -11.34 -16.08 1.04
N GLU A 194 -12.21 -16.32 2.01
CA GLU A 194 -13.67 -16.38 1.83
C GLU A 194 -14.33 -14.99 1.90
N LYS A 195 -13.94 -14.05 1.04
CA LYS A 195 -14.62 -12.76 0.80
C LYS A 195 -14.59 -11.73 1.95
N GLY A 196 -13.57 -11.71 2.78
CA GLY A 196 -13.53 -10.76 3.91
C GLY A 196 -14.58 -11.08 4.98
N VAL A 197 -14.78 -12.37 5.23
CA VAL A 197 -15.76 -12.87 6.17
C VAL A 197 -15.05 -13.34 7.44
N ARG A 198 -15.55 -12.92 8.57
CA ARG A 198 -15.12 -13.40 9.89
C ARG A 198 -16.13 -14.43 10.39
N GLU A 199 -15.70 -15.67 10.61
CA GLU A 199 -16.52 -16.65 11.27
C GLU A 199 -16.52 -16.40 12.79
N ARG A 200 -17.69 -16.15 13.37
CA ARG A 200 -17.90 -16.17 14.82
C ARG A 200 -18.74 -17.37 15.18
N GLU A 201 -18.24 -18.22 16.05
CA GLU A 201 -19.00 -19.30 16.64
C GLU A 201 -19.62 -18.80 17.95
N VAL A 202 -20.93 -18.72 18.01
CA VAL A 202 -21.67 -18.36 19.22
C VAL A 202 -22.36 -19.59 19.78
N ARG A 203 -22.00 -19.96 21.00
CA ARG A 203 -22.61 -21.06 21.70
C ARG A 203 -23.89 -20.61 22.41
N TYR A 204 -25.04 -21.11 21.98
CA TYR A 204 -26.30 -20.94 22.68
C TYR A 204 -26.61 -22.15 23.53
N THR A 205 -26.83 -21.92 24.83
CA THR A 205 -27.44 -22.92 25.71
C THR A 205 -28.92 -22.59 25.86
N ARG A 206 -29.78 -23.42 25.29
CA ARG A 206 -31.23 -23.31 25.52
C ARG A 206 -31.56 -23.93 26.86
N LYS A 207 -32.09 -23.14 27.80
CA LYS A 207 -32.67 -23.68 29.02
C LYS A 207 -33.88 -24.52 28.63
N VAL A 208 -33.83 -25.82 28.87
CA VAL A 208 -35.00 -26.73 28.67
C VAL A 208 -35.78 -26.72 29.96
N GLU A 209 -36.99 -26.19 29.92
CA GLU A 209 -37.96 -26.34 31.03
C GLU A 209 -38.37 -27.81 31.12
N ARG A 210 -38.21 -28.43 32.33
CA ARG A 210 -38.52 -29.80 32.67
C ARG A 210 -37.55 -30.90 32.18
N GLY A 211 -36.48 -31.12 32.96
CA GLY A 211 -35.81 -32.43 33.07
C GLY A 211 -34.92 -32.89 31.91
N GLY A 212 -34.79 -32.14 30.85
CA GLY A 212 -33.94 -32.47 29.71
C GLY A 212 -32.52 -31.90 29.84
N ARG A 213 -31.51 -32.68 29.42
CA ARG A 213 -30.13 -32.18 29.33
C ARG A 213 -30.05 -30.99 28.36
N PRO A 214 -29.38 -29.86 28.72
CA PRO A 214 -29.23 -28.73 27.82
C PRO A 214 -28.45 -29.15 26.58
N ARG A 215 -29.06 -29.02 25.42
CA ARG A 215 -28.38 -29.23 24.14
C ARG A 215 -27.73 -27.91 23.72
N ALA A 216 -26.41 -27.90 23.69
CA ALA A 216 -25.67 -26.78 23.12
C ALA A 216 -25.88 -26.79 21.60
N ARG A 217 -26.40 -25.68 21.06
CA ARG A 217 -26.49 -25.45 19.62
C ARG A 217 -25.43 -24.44 19.24
N TYR A 218 -24.53 -24.83 18.36
CA TYR A 218 -23.55 -23.90 17.79
C TYR A 218 -24.19 -23.26 16.56
N VAL A 219 -24.18 -21.94 16.54
CA VAL A 219 -24.60 -21.19 15.36
C VAL A 219 -23.35 -20.46 14.84
N LYS A 220 -22.97 -20.79 13.64
CA LYS A 220 -21.87 -20.16 12.94
C LYS A 220 -22.38 -18.88 12.26
N TYR A 221 -21.98 -17.74 12.75
CA TYR A 221 -22.29 -16.46 12.11
C TYR A 221 -21.16 -16.07 11.18
N VAL A 222 -21.53 -15.73 9.95
CA VAL A 222 -20.65 -15.20 8.95
C VAL A 222 -20.81 -13.67 8.99
N ALA A 223 -19.83 -12.95 9.54
CA ALA A 223 -19.83 -11.49 9.56
C ALA A 223 -18.89 -10.96 8.47
N LEU A 224 -19.37 -10.01 7.67
CA LEU A 224 -18.50 -9.29 6.72
C LEU A 224 -17.48 -8.46 7.50
N LEU A 225 -16.22 -8.50 7.06
CA LEU A 225 -15.20 -7.59 7.59
C LEU A 225 -15.54 -6.14 7.22
N THR A 226 -15.42 -5.28 8.20
CA THR A 226 -15.66 -3.84 8.08
C THR A 226 -14.37 -3.04 8.12
N ALA A 227 -14.46 -1.75 7.87
CA ALA A 227 -13.33 -0.82 8.04
C ALA A 227 -12.71 -0.92 9.43
N ASP A 228 -13.54 -1.06 10.47
CA ASP A 228 -13.10 -1.14 11.86
C ASP A 228 -12.22 -2.36 12.16
N ASP A 229 -12.45 -3.48 11.46
CA ASP A 229 -11.69 -4.72 11.63
C ASP A 229 -10.26 -4.65 11.05
N ILE A 230 -10.03 -3.79 10.05
CA ILE A 230 -8.78 -3.74 9.29
C ILE A 230 -8.06 -2.41 9.31
N MET A 231 -8.71 -1.34 9.78
CA MET A 231 -8.10 0.00 9.80
C MET A 231 -6.95 0.08 10.79
N ARG A 232 -5.98 0.88 10.44
CA ARG A 232 -4.95 1.35 11.36
C ARG A 232 -5.54 2.47 12.20
N ARG A 233 -5.53 2.31 13.52
CA ARG A 233 -6.06 3.30 14.47
C ARG A 233 -5.01 4.34 14.86
N ASP A 234 -3.73 3.94 14.86
CA ASP A 234 -2.60 4.83 15.17
C ASP A 234 -2.25 5.68 13.94
N ILE A 235 -3.15 6.61 13.59
CA ILE A 235 -2.92 7.54 12.49
C ILE A 235 -2.23 8.80 13.02
N VAL A 236 -1.30 9.30 12.22
CA VAL A 236 -0.71 10.62 12.40
C VAL A 236 -1.42 11.60 11.47
N THR A 237 -1.67 12.80 11.93
CA THR A 237 -2.28 13.89 11.16
C THR A 237 -1.33 15.08 11.10
N ILE A 238 -1.61 16.03 10.23
CA ILE A 238 -0.83 17.26 10.05
C ILE A 238 -1.76 18.42 9.74
N GLY A 239 -1.36 19.63 10.11
CA GLY A 239 -2.09 20.85 9.77
C GLY A 239 -1.78 21.35 8.35
N PRO A 240 -2.69 22.12 7.72
CA PRO A 240 -2.48 22.62 6.36
C PRO A 240 -1.36 23.67 6.25
N GLU A 241 -1.10 24.40 7.33
CA GLU A 241 -0.06 25.44 7.39
C GLU A 241 1.34 24.89 7.73
N GLU A 242 1.43 23.61 8.10
CA GLU A 242 2.71 22.99 8.42
C GLU A 242 3.54 22.72 7.17
N ASP A 243 4.83 22.44 7.36
CA ASP A 243 5.78 22.19 6.28
C ASP A 243 5.53 20.81 5.63
N ALA A 244 5.52 20.77 4.31
CA ALA A 244 5.36 19.53 3.56
C ALA A 244 6.50 18.51 3.79
N ALA A 245 7.70 18.97 4.17
CA ALA A 245 8.79 18.09 4.55
C ALA A 245 8.50 17.37 5.87
N GLN A 246 7.78 18.00 6.81
CA GLN A 246 7.31 17.33 8.03
C GLN A 246 6.31 16.22 7.68
N ALA A 247 5.35 16.49 6.77
CA ALA A 247 4.42 15.45 6.27
C ALA A 247 5.17 14.27 5.64
N ALA A 248 6.21 14.57 4.84
CA ALA A 248 7.09 13.55 4.26
C ALA A 248 7.79 12.72 5.35
N GLY A 249 8.32 13.37 6.38
CA GLY A 249 8.93 12.72 7.55
C GLY A 249 7.95 11.82 8.29
N LEU A 250 6.70 12.27 8.51
CA LEU A 250 5.64 11.47 9.12
C LEU A 250 5.34 10.22 8.28
N MET A 251 5.22 10.33 6.95
CA MET A 251 5.01 9.18 6.06
C MET A 251 6.13 8.14 6.15
N ILE A 252 7.38 8.59 6.30
CA ILE A 252 8.54 7.69 6.42
C ILE A 252 8.52 6.97 7.76
N ARG A 253 8.33 7.68 8.88
CA ARG A 253 8.33 7.10 10.23
C ARG A 253 7.16 6.14 10.46
N SER A 254 5.95 6.51 10.05
CA SER A 254 4.74 5.67 10.19
C SER A 254 4.64 4.55 9.15
N GLY A 255 5.45 4.60 8.08
CA GLY A 255 5.34 3.67 6.94
C GLY A 255 4.06 3.86 6.12
N MET A 256 3.33 4.98 6.30
CA MET A 256 2.11 5.31 5.55
C MET A 256 2.41 5.87 4.16
N SER A 257 1.45 5.76 3.26
CA SER A 257 1.53 6.33 1.90
C SER A 257 1.02 7.76 1.82
N GLY A 258 0.27 8.20 2.83
CA GLY A 258 -0.27 9.54 2.96
C GLY A 258 -0.57 9.87 4.42
N VAL A 259 -0.78 11.16 4.70
CA VAL A 259 -1.11 11.70 6.02
C VAL A 259 -2.38 12.54 5.88
N PRO A 260 -3.45 12.27 6.65
CA PRO A 260 -4.63 13.11 6.69
C PRO A 260 -4.28 14.52 7.17
N VAL A 261 -4.86 15.52 6.52
CA VAL A 261 -4.69 16.93 6.88
C VAL A 261 -5.91 17.40 7.64
N VAL A 262 -5.70 17.98 8.81
CA VAL A 262 -6.77 18.40 9.71
C VAL A 262 -6.67 19.85 10.12
N GLU A 263 -7.81 20.53 10.27
CA GLU A 263 -7.95 21.80 10.97
C GLU A 263 -8.72 21.55 12.28
N GLY A 264 -8.04 21.61 13.39
CA GLY A 264 -8.55 21.06 14.63
C GLY A 264 -8.81 19.55 14.49
N ASP A 265 -10.04 19.12 14.70
CA ASP A 265 -10.46 17.71 14.53
C ASP A 265 -11.06 17.40 13.15
N ARG A 266 -11.22 18.41 12.29
CA ARG A 266 -11.89 18.29 11.00
C ARG A 266 -10.92 17.89 9.89
N LEU A 267 -11.21 16.82 9.16
CA LEU A 267 -10.49 16.41 7.97
C LEU A 267 -10.71 17.41 6.82
N VAL A 268 -9.63 18.04 6.35
CA VAL A 268 -9.67 19.05 5.26
C VAL A 268 -8.90 18.63 4.01
N GLY A 269 -8.15 17.55 4.08
CA GLY A 269 -7.39 17.05 2.95
C GLY A 269 -6.58 15.79 3.28
N ILE A 270 -5.80 15.36 2.31
CA ILE A 270 -4.79 14.31 2.46
C ILE A 270 -3.57 14.71 1.66
N VAL A 271 -2.38 14.54 2.23
CA VAL A 271 -1.12 14.66 1.50
C VAL A 271 -0.47 13.29 1.37
N THR A 272 -0.10 12.91 0.15
CA THR A 272 0.45 11.59 -0.18
C THR A 272 1.87 11.68 -0.71
N LYS A 273 2.57 10.54 -0.79
CA LYS A 273 3.89 10.47 -1.43
C LYS A 273 3.86 10.98 -2.88
N THR A 274 2.77 10.77 -3.59
CA THR A 274 2.61 11.26 -4.97
C THR A 274 2.55 12.79 -5.00
N ASP A 275 1.88 13.41 -4.02
CA ASP A 275 1.78 14.86 -3.94
C ASP A 275 3.13 15.51 -3.60
N ILE A 276 3.89 14.91 -2.69
CA ILE A 276 5.29 15.33 -2.41
C ILE A 276 6.14 15.27 -3.68
N ILE A 277 6.05 14.17 -4.44
CA ILE A 277 6.82 14.01 -5.69
C ILE A 277 6.39 15.03 -6.75
N LYS A 278 5.09 15.35 -6.85
CA LYS A 278 4.60 16.44 -7.72
C LYS A 278 5.18 17.79 -7.31
N GLY A 279 5.30 18.03 -5.99
CA GLY A 279 5.97 19.22 -5.46
C GLY A 279 7.43 19.33 -5.92
N ILE A 280 8.20 18.22 -5.82
CA ILE A 280 9.59 18.16 -6.28
C ILE A 280 9.69 18.51 -7.78
N ARG A 281 8.81 17.95 -8.62
CA ARG A 281 8.78 18.28 -10.06
C ARG A 281 8.55 19.78 -10.30
N ARG A 282 7.65 20.41 -9.54
CA ARG A 282 7.40 21.87 -9.64
C ARG A 282 8.63 22.73 -9.31
N LEU A 283 9.48 22.29 -8.35
CA LEU A 283 10.73 22.99 -8.03
C LEU A 283 11.75 22.93 -9.17
N ALA A 284 11.78 21.81 -9.90
CA ALA A 284 12.70 21.62 -11.02
C ALA A 284 12.28 22.38 -12.29
N SER A 285 11.03 22.85 -12.36
CA SER A 285 10.48 23.59 -13.50
C SER A 285 10.56 25.11 -13.33
N LYS A 286 11.01 25.56 -12.16
CA LYS A 286 11.35 26.97 -11.85
C LYS A 286 12.85 27.19 -11.97
#